data_498e46092a529a70866ff46b088d330c
#
_entry.id   498e46092a529a70866ff46b088d330c
#
_cell.length_a   1.000
_cell.length_b   1.000
_cell.length_c   1.000
_cell.angle_alpha   90.00
_cell.angle_beta   90.00
_cell.angle_gamma   90.00
#
_symmetry.space_group_name_H-M   'P 1'
#
loop_
_entity.id
_entity.type
_entity.pdbx_description
1 polymer ?
#
loop_
_entity_poly.entity_id
_entity_poly.type
_entity_poly.pdbx_seq_one_letter_code
_entity_poly.pdbx_strand_id
1 'polypeptide(L)'
;MELLRMPERSERHFAGKAHAFNAGVTRVAGMDYDVIGNLDADVSFEPEHFGILVGKFAQNPLLGVAGAPFREGNYQYDFRFTSIDNVWGGCQLFRRECFEMIGGYVPMKGGGIDLVAVVTARMKGWQSRTYPEKVCVHHRQMNSAMNKGMKLKFKWGQSDYRLGSHPAWQLVRCVYQMKNRPYVAGGLLTLAGYYFAMVARRPRSVSPEFVEFRGREQMRRLKGFFASRAPMAGRDALSSGPRDTSI
;
A
#
# COMPACT_ATOMS: atom_id res chain seq x y z
N MET A 1 -4.36 4.42 -29.50
CA MET A 1 -4.13 3.31 -28.55
C MET A 1 -3.29 2.24 -29.25
N GLU A 2 -2.20 1.82 -28.65
CA GLU A 2 -1.31 0.77 -29.21
C GLU A 2 -1.42 -0.50 -28.36
N LEU A 3 -1.46 -1.68 -28.97
CA LEU A 3 -1.48 -2.97 -28.31
C LEU A 3 -0.10 -3.61 -28.32
N LEU A 4 0.53 -3.74 -27.16
CA LEU A 4 1.77 -4.47 -27.00
C LEU A 4 1.48 -5.90 -26.54
N ARG A 5 1.69 -6.89 -27.42
CA ARG A 5 1.52 -8.30 -27.09
C ARG A 5 2.78 -8.83 -26.40
N MET A 6 2.61 -9.35 -25.20
CA MET A 6 3.69 -10.02 -24.48
C MET A 6 3.78 -11.50 -24.90
N PRO A 7 4.97 -12.13 -24.87
CA PRO A 7 5.12 -13.56 -25.07
C PRO A 7 4.24 -14.36 -24.11
N GLU A 8 3.68 -15.47 -24.60
CA GLU A 8 2.93 -16.39 -23.75
C GLU A 8 3.83 -16.94 -22.64
N ARG A 9 3.25 -17.08 -21.45
CA ARG A 9 3.95 -17.59 -20.27
C ARG A 9 3.26 -18.84 -19.77
N SER A 10 4.04 -19.87 -19.51
CA SER A 10 3.57 -21.13 -18.95
C SER A 10 3.05 -21.01 -17.52
N GLU A 11 3.58 -20.05 -16.75
CA GLU A 11 3.21 -19.83 -15.35
C GLU A 11 2.55 -18.46 -15.14
N ARG A 12 1.40 -18.47 -14.46
CA ARG A 12 0.77 -17.23 -13.96
C ARG A 12 1.37 -16.81 -12.64
N HIS A 13 2.10 -15.69 -12.62
CA HIS A 13 2.62 -15.07 -11.39
C HIS A 13 2.64 -13.54 -11.52
N PHE A 14 2.71 -12.84 -10.37
CA PHE A 14 2.62 -11.39 -10.32
C PHE A 14 3.75 -10.65 -11.06
N ALA A 15 4.94 -11.23 -11.19
CA ALA A 15 6.02 -10.63 -11.98
C ALA A 15 5.62 -10.37 -13.44
N GLY A 16 4.60 -11.09 -13.96
CA GLY A 16 4.04 -10.87 -15.29
C GLY A 16 3.55 -9.45 -15.51
N LYS A 17 2.87 -8.88 -14.51
CA LYS A 17 2.40 -7.50 -14.53
C LYS A 17 3.56 -6.50 -14.63
N ALA A 18 4.60 -6.67 -13.80
CA ALA A 18 5.77 -5.80 -13.83
C ALA A 18 6.50 -5.87 -15.18
N HIS A 19 6.67 -7.06 -15.74
CA HIS A 19 7.30 -7.21 -17.05
C HIS A 19 6.49 -6.55 -18.17
N ALA A 20 5.17 -6.73 -18.17
CA ALA A 20 4.30 -6.12 -19.18
C ALA A 20 4.32 -4.59 -19.08
N PHE A 21 4.22 -4.06 -17.84
CA PHE A 21 4.28 -2.63 -17.61
C PHE A 21 5.64 -2.03 -18.03
N ASN A 22 6.75 -2.64 -17.61
CA ASN A 22 8.09 -2.17 -17.95
C ASN A 22 8.36 -2.23 -19.47
N ALA A 23 7.82 -3.22 -20.18
CA ALA A 23 7.88 -3.26 -21.64
C ALA A 23 7.12 -2.07 -22.27
N GLY A 24 5.95 -1.71 -21.73
CA GLY A 24 5.23 -0.51 -22.12
C GLY A 24 6.03 0.77 -21.87
N VAL A 25 6.68 0.88 -20.70
CA VAL A 25 7.57 2.01 -20.37
C VAL A 25 8.69 2.15 -21.41
N THR A 26 9.34 1.05 -21.78
CA THR A 26 10.40 1.06 -22.81
C THR A 26 9.85 1.56 -24.14
N ARG A 27 8.60 1.23 -24.49
CA ARG A 27 7.97 1.67 -25.75
C ARG A 27 7.71 3.17 -25.79
N VAL A 28 7.45 3.80 -24.65
CA VAL A 28 7.18 5.25 -24.55
C VAL A 28 8.40 6.05 -24.09
N ALA A 29 9.56 5.45 -23.95
CA ALA A 29 10.77 6.10 -23.42
C ALA A 29 11.23 7.35 -24.21
N GLY A 30 10.94 7.41 -25.52
CA GLY A 30 11.24 8.57 -26.38
C GLY A 30 10.15 9.64 -26.40
N MET A 31 9.04 9.43 -25.68
CA MET A 31 7.95 10.40 -25.62
C MET A 31 8.15 11.36 -24.46
N ASP A 32 7.66 12.58 -24.62
CA ASP A 32 7.60 13.55 -23.53
C ASP A 32 6.32 13.34 -22.75
N TYR A 33 6.44 13.07 -21.43
CA TYR A 33 5.32 12.90 -20.51
C TYR A 33 5.73 13.26 -19.07
N ASP A 34 4.80 13.83 -18.31
CA ASP A 34 5.02 14.20 -16.92
C ASP A 34 4.62 13.08 -15.94
N VAL A 35 3.62 12.29 -16.34
CA VAL A 35 3.02 11.26 -15.46
C VAL A 35 2.86 9.96 -16.24
N ILE A 36 3.24 8.84 -15.59
CA ILE A 36 3.00 7.49 -16.11
C ILE A 36 2.09 6.72 -15.16
N GLY A 37 1.14 5.95 -15.67
CA GLY A 37 0.17 5.25 -14.86
C GLY A 37 0.04 3.77 -15.18
N ASN A 38 -0.16 2.96 -14.14
CA ASN A 38 -0.62 1.60 -14.23
C ASN A 38 -2.11 1.54 -13.94
N LEU A 39 -2.87 0.96 -14.87
CA LEU A 39 -4.30 0.73 -14.75
C LEU A 39 -4.61 -0.74 -15.05
N ASP A 40 -5.28 -1.43 -14.13
CA ASP A 40 -5.75 -2.78 -14.35
C ASP A 40 -7.01 -2.77 -15.24
N ALA A 41 -7.14 -3.76 -16.12
CA ALA A 41 -8.23 -3.83 -17.13
C ALA A 41 -9.62 -4.10 -16.53
N ASP A 42 -9.67 -4.48 -15.25
CA ASP A 42 -10.90 -4.77 -14.50
C ASP A 42 -11.28 -3.66 -13.49
N VAL A 43 -10.82 -2.44 -13.78
CA VAL A 43 -11.10 -1.24 -12.97
C VAL A 43 -11.89 -0.24 -13.78
N SER A 44 -12.94 0.32 -13.20
CA SER A 44 -13.65 1.48 -13.72
C SER A 44 -13.58 2.67 -12.77
N PHE A 45 -13.72 3.86 -13.31
CA PHE A 45 -13.64 5.14 -12.62
C PHE A 45 -14.46 6.21 -13.33
N GLU A 46 -14.74 7.29 -12.64
CA GLU A 46 -15.47 8.43 -13.22
C GLU A 46 -14.61 9.23 -14.20
N PRO A 47 -15.20 9.95 -15.18
CA PRO A 47 -14.47 10.66 -16.24
C PRO A 47 -13.40 11.64 -15.72
N GLU A 48 -13.65 12.34 -14.61
CA GLU A 48 -12.76 13.35 -14.05
C GLU A 48 -11.61 12.76 -13.20
N HIS A 49 -11.58 11.46 -13.02
CA HIS A 49 -10.65 10.77 -12.10
C HIS A 49 -9.18 11.14 -12.36
N PHE A 50 -8.74 11.01 -13.58
CA PHE A 50 -7.34 11.30 -13.93
C PHE A 50 -7.05 12.81 -13.92
N GLY A 51 -8.01 13.66 -14.33
CA GLY A 51 -7.87 15.12 -14.26
C GLY A 51 -7.59 15.59 -12.83
N ILE A 52 -8.32 15.03 -11.85
CA ILE A 52 -8.10 15.32 -10.43
C ILE A 52 -6.73 14.87 -9.97
N LEU A 53 -6.34 13.63 -10.27
CA LEU A 53 -5.04 13.10 -9.84
C LEU A 53 -3.85 13.85 -10.47
N VAL A 54 -3.93 14.18 -11.76
CA VAL A 54 -2.91 15.00 -12.45
C VAL A 54 -2.84 16.40 -11.82
N GLY A 55 -3.99 17.00 -11.48
CA GLY A 55 -4.04 18.26 -10.75
C GLY A 55 -3.33 18.21 -9.39
N LYS A 56 -3.36 17.06 -8.68
CA LYS A 56 -2.61 16.87 -7.42
C LYS A 56 -1.10 16.89 -7.65
N PHE A 57 -0.61 16.30 -8.76
CA PHE A 57 0.81 16.39 -9.13
C PHE A 57 1.24 17.81 -9.45
N ALA A 58 0.41 18.58 -10.14
CA ALA A 58 0.69 19.99 -10.43
C ALA A 58 0.78 20.86 -9.17
N GLN A 59 -0.09 20.58 -8.17
CA GLN A 59 -0.14 21.30 -6.90
C GLN A 59 1.01 20.95 -5.94
N ASN A 60 1.61 19.77 -6.08
CA ASN A 60 2.66 19.30 -5.17
C ASN A 60 3.85 18.72 -5.93
N PRO A 61 4.94 19.46 -6.09
CA PRO A 61 6.15 18.99 -6.78
C PRO A 61 6.83 17.78 -6.11
N LEU A 62 6.63 17.57 -4.81
CA LEU A 62 7.19 16.42 -4.09
C LEU A 62 6.32 15.16 -4.20
N LEU A 63 5.10 15.27 -4.76
CA LEU A 63 4.24 14.13 -4.97
C LEU A 63 4.81 13.25 -6.09
N GLY A 64 5.32 12.07 -5.72
CA GLY A 64 5.89 11.10 -6.65
C GLY A 64 4.89 10.02 -7.05
N VAL A 65 3.95 9.66 -6.16
CA VAL A 65 2.97 8.59 -6.41
C VAL A 65 1.58 9.01 -5.94
N ALA A 66 0.60 8.89 -6.81
CA ALA A 66 -0.81 9.19 -6.50
C ALA A 66 -1.75 8.08 -6.98
N GLY A 67 -2.89 7.97 -6.34
CA GLY A 67 -3.99 7.10 -6.75
C GLY A 67 -5.21 7.33 -5.91
N ALA A 68 -6.22 6.49 -6.10
CA ALA A 68 -7.47 6.53 -5.36
C ALA A 68 -7.72 5.20 -4.63
N PRO A 69 -8.57 5.16 -3.59
CA PRO A 69 -9.03 3.93 -3.01
C PRO A 69 -9.91 3.17 -4.01
N PHE A 70 -10.03 1.86 -3.82
CA PHE A 70 -10.95 1.06 -4.59
C PHE A 70 -12.10 0.55 -3.72
N ARG A 71 -13.22 0.25 -4.38
CA ARG A 71 -14.35 -0.49 -3.84
C ARG A 71 -14.49 -1.81 -4.59
N GLU A 72 -14.69 -2.90 -3.86
CA GLU A 72 -14.91 -4.24 -4.39
C GLU A 72 -16.11 -4.87 -3.66
N GLY A 73 -17.27 -4.89 -4.28
CA GLY A 73 -18.52 -5.28 -3.61
C GLY A 73 -18.74 -4.44 -2.34
N ASN A 74 -18.86 -5.12 -1.20
CA ASN A 74 -19.03 -4.47 0.11
C ASN A 74 -17.69 -4.11 0.80
N TYR A 75 -16.55 -4.38 0.17
CA TYR A 75 -15.26 -4.02 0.74
C TYR A 75 -14.94 -2.55 0.44
N GLN A 76 -14.55 -1.82 1.49
CA GLN A 76 -14.04 -0.45 1.39
C GLN A 76 -12.69 -0.34 2.11
N TYR A 77 -11.91 0.66 1.74
CA TYR A 77 -10.63 0.96 2.37
C TYR A 77 -10.80 1.31 3.84
N ASP A 78 -10.06 0.64 4.70
CA ASP A 78 -9.93 0.99 6.12
C ASP A 78 -8.61 1.71 6.36
N PHE A 79 -8.62 3.04 6.32
CA PHE A 79 -7.45 3.89 6.50
C PHE A 79 -6.85 3.85 7.91
N ARG A 80 -7.50 3.20 8.87
CA ARG A 80 -6.92 2.99 10.22
C ARG A 80 -5.67 2.10 10.18
N PHE A 81 -5.64 1.13 9.26
CA PHE A 81 -4.51 0.23 9.07
C PHE A 81 -3.86 0.33 7.70
N THR A 82 -4.62 0.62 6.66
CA THR A 82 -4.05 0.97 5.36
C THR A 82 -3.65 2.44 5.40
N SER A 83 -2.35 2.74 5.25
CA SER A 83 -1.92 4.13 5.17
C SER A 83 -2.53 4.84 3.98
N ILE A 84 -2.91 6.07 4.17
CA ILE A 84 -3.25 6.97 3.07
C ILE A 84 -2.05 7.17 2.12
N ASP A 85 -0.83 6.92 2.61
CA ASP A 85 0.40 6.97 1.82
C ASP A 85 0.65 5.68 1.01
N ASN A 86 -0.16 4.64 1.18
CA ASN A 86 -0.09 3.44 0.36
C ASN A 86 -1.08 3.56 -0.79
N VAL A 87 -0.54 3.62 -2.01
CA VAL A 87 -1.33 3.72 -3.24
C VAL A 87 -1.56 2.32 -3.81
N TRP A 88 -2.81 2.02 -4.12
CA TRP A 88 -3.21 0.72 -4.67
C TRP A 88 -2.70 0.51 -6.09
N GLY A 89 -2.18 -0.68 -6.36
CA GLY A 89 -1.55 -1.02 -7.62
C GLY A 89 -2.49 -1.25 -8.81
N GLY A 90 -3.81 -1.22 -8.63
CA GLY A 90 -4.78 -1.35 -9.72
C GLY A 90 -5.06 -0.03 -10.44
N CYS A 91 -4.78 1.10 -9.80
CA CYS A 91 -4.80 2.43 -10.38
C CYS A 91 -3.75 3.30 -9.67
N GLN A 92 -2.54 3.36 -10.24
CA GLN A 92 -1.38 3.96 -9.60
C GLN A 92 -0.64 4.84 -10.59
N LEU A 93 -0.57 6.14 -10.31
CA LEU A 93 0.13 7.13 -11.12
C LEU A 93 1.45 7.50 -10.47
N PHE A 94 2.49 7.68 -11.30
CA PHE A 94 3.80 8.15 -10.90
C PHE A 94 4.18 9.41 -11.65
N ARG A 95 4.80 10.37 -10.96
CA ARG A 95 5.59 11.39 -11.61
C ARG A 95 6.76 10.73 -12.35
N ARG A 96 7.08 11.18 -13.55
CA ARG A 96 8.14 10.60 -14.41
C ARG A 96 9.45 10.47 -13.66
N GLU A 97 9.93 11.54 -13.05
CA GLU A 97 11.22 11.57 -12.36
C GLU A 97 11.23 10.61 -11.16
N CYS A 98 10.10 10.49 -10.45
CA CYS A 98 9.96 9.53 -9.37
C CYS A 98 10.06 8.09 -9.90
N PHE A 99 9.34 7.78 -10.99
CA PHE A 99 9.33 6.43 -11.57
C PHE A 99 10.70 6.02 -12.13
N GLU A 100 11.40 6.94 -12.78
CA GLU A 100 12.77 6.74 -13.26
C GLU A 100 13.75 6.55 -12.08
N MET A 101 13.64 7.36 -11.01
CA MET A 101 14.50 7.29 -9.83
C MET A 101 14.35 5.96 -9.05
N ILE A 102 13.16 5.37 -9.02
CA ILE A 102 12.95 4.07 -8.37
C ILE A 102 13.33 2.88 -9.26
N GLY A 103 13.65 3.11 -10.54
CA GLY A 103 14.00 2.07 -11.50
C GLY A 103 12.80 1.26 -12.02
N GLY A 104 11.60 1.82 -11.93
CA GLY A 104 10.38 1.16 -12.37
C GLY A 104 9.85 0.08 -11.44
N TYR A 105 8.99 -0.78 -11.94
CA TYR A 105 8.48 -1.92 -11.17
C TYR A 105 9.50 -3.07 -11.12
N VAL A 106 9.79 -3.56 -9.92
CA VAL A 106 10.63 -4.74 -9.70
C VAL A 106 9.78 -6.01 -9.90
N PRO A 107 10.13 -6.90 -10.84
CA PRO A 107 9.39 -8.14 -11.05
C PRO A 107 9.48 -9.08 -9.84
N MET A 108 8.36 -9.39 -9.21
CA MET A 108 8.27 -10.21 -8.01
C MET A 108 7.22 -11.31 -8.18
N LYS A 109 7.64 -12.59 -8.17
CA LYS A 109 6.73 -13.74 -8.33
C LYS A 109 5.65 -13.79 -7.24
N GLY A 110 5.99 -13.39 -6.02
CA GLY A 110 5.10 -13.46 -4.84
C GLY A 110 4.14 -12.29 -4.66
N GLY A 111 4.10 -11.33 -5.59
CA GLY A 111 3.30 -10.10 -5.47
C GLY A 111 3.96 -9.01 -4.62
N GLY A 112 3.30 -7.86 -4.48
CA GLY A 112 3.78 -6.70 -3.73
C GLY A 112 4.61 -5.71 -4.56
N ILE A 113 4.57 -5.80 -5.88
CA ILE A 113 5.29 -4.91 -6.80
C ILE A 113 4.91 -3.44 -6.60
N ASP A 114 3.62 -3.18 -6.40
CA ASP A 114 3.04 -1.88 -6.12
C ASP A 114 3.50 -1.32 -4.76
N LEU A 115 3.44 -2.13 -3.72
CA LEU A 115 3.92 -1.75 -2.39
C LEU A 115 5.42 -1.41 -2.41
N VAL A 116 6.23 -2.24 -3.10
CA VAL A 116 7.67 -2.01 -3.20
C VAL A 116 7.96 -0.72 -3.93
N ALA A 117 7.28 -0.44 -5.05
CA ALA A 117 7.45 0.81 -5.78
C ALA A 117 7.11 2.04 -4.92
N VAL A 118 5.96 2.02 -4.22
CA VAL A 118 5.51 3.13 -3.36
C VAL A 118 6.45 3.37 -2.18
N VAL A 119 6.88 2.31 -1.50
CA VAL A 119 7.81 2.45 -0.36
C VAL A 119 9.18 2.92 -0.84
N THR A 120 9.67 2.41 -1.99
CA THR A 120 10.94 2.85 -2.59
C THR A 120 10.88 4.33 -2.98
N ALA A 121 9.74 4.80 -3.52
CA ALA A 121 9.55 6.23 -3.79
C ALA A 121 9.73 7.08 -2.52
N ARG A 122 9.09 6.66 -1.40
CA ARG A 122 9.26 7.36 -0.12
C ARG A 122 10.68 7.27 0.44
N MET A 123 11.37 6.15 0.25
CA MET A 123 12.80 6.03 0.61
C MET A 123 13.68 7.01 -0.16
N LYS A 124 13.29 7.37 -1.38
CA LYS A 124 13.97 8.35 -2.22
C LYS A 124 13.53 9.80 -1.98
N GLY A 125 12.69 10.04 -0.95
CA GLY A 125 12.24 11.38 -0.56
C GLY A 125 10.94 11.85 -1.21
N TRP A 126 10.34 11.07 -2.10
CA TRP A 126 9.07 11.39 -2.71
C TRP A 126 7.89 11.18 -1.76
N GLN A 127 6.84 11.95 -1.92
CA GLN A 127 5.57 11.71 -1.26
C GLN A 127 4.71 10.74 -2.08
N SER A 128 3.95 9.92 -1.39
CA SER A 128 2.93 9.07 -1.99
C SER A 128 1.60 9.28 -1.29
N ARG A 129 0.48 9.31 -2.02
CA ARG A 129 -0.82 9.57 -1.41
C ARG A 129 -1.98 8.96 -2.18
N THR A 130 -2.89 8.34 -1.44
CA THR A 130 -4.22 7.95 -1.92
C THR A 130 -5.19 9.09 -1.66
N TYR A 131 -5.91 9.52 -2.68
CA TYR A 131 -6.88 10.61 -2.63
C TYR A 131 -8.31 10.04 -2.59
N PRO A 132 -9.02 10.14 -1.44
CA PRO A 132 -10.32 9.51 -1.25
C PRO A 132 -11.49 10.26 -1.91
N GLU A 133 -11.26 11.42 -2.51
CA GLU A 133 -12.29 12.23 -3.19
C GLU A 133 -12.90 11.49 -4.38
N LYS A 134 -12.17 10.54 -4.95
CA LYS A 134 -12.63 9.65 -6.01
C LYS A 134 -12.33 8.22 -5.66
N VAL A 135 -13.19 7.30 -6.09
CA VAL A 135 -13.08 5.86 -5.80
C VAL A 135 -13.09 5.09 -7.11
N CYS A 136 -12.14 4.19 -7.29
CA CYS A 136 -12.17 3.21 -8.37
C CYS A 136 -13.10 2.04 -8.01
N VAL A 137 -13.78 1.49 -8.98
CA VAL A 137 -14.54 0.25 -8.82
C VAL A 137 -13.75 -0.91 -9.40
N HIS A 138 -13.40 -1.87 -8.57
CA HIS A 138 -12.72 -3.09 -8.98
C HIS A 138 -13.74 -4.19 -9.20
N HIS A 139 -13.88 -4.66 -10.44
CA HIS A 139 -14.95 -5.57 -10.85
C HIS A 139 -14.65 -7.03 -10.54
N ARG A 140 -13.38 -7.39 -10.40
CA ARG A 140 -12.96 -8.74 -10.13
C ARG A 140 -12.49 -8.90 -8.70
N GLN A 141 -13.01 -9.90 -7.98
CA GLN A 141 -12.56 -10.17 -6.62
C GLN A 141 -11.07 -10.45 -6.57
N MET A 142 -10.34 -9.70 -5.75
CA MET A 142 -8.93 -9.92 -5.50
C MET A 142 -8.69 -11.36 -5.03
N ASN A 143 -7.66 -12.00 -5.58
CA ASN A 143 -7.32 -13.39 -5.27
C ASN A 143 -8.37 -14.45 -5.67
N SER A 144 -9.32 -14.13 -6.57
CA SER A 144 -10.28 -15.11 -7.10
C SER A 144 -9.60 -16.29 -7.82
N ALA A 145 -8.41 -16.08 -8.38
CA ALA A 145 -7.61 -17.11 -9.05
C ALA A 145 -6.73 -17.94 -8.09
N MET A 146 -6.63 -17.55 -6.80
CA MET A 146 -5.86 -18.29 -5.79
C MET A 146 -6.81 -19.03 -4.85
N ASN A 147 -6.40 -20.19 -4.37
CA ASN A 147 -7.18 -21.02 -3.43
C ASN A 147 -7.81 -20.17 -2.31
N LYS A 148 -9.15 -20.07 -2.35
CA LYS A 148 -9.95 -19.43 -1.31
C LYS A 148 -9.80 -20.24 -0.03
N GLY A 149 -9.48 -19.58 1.10
CA GLY A 149 -9.54 -20.23 2.40
C GLY A 149 -8.35 -19.96 3.32
N MET A 150 -8.23 -20.81 4.33
CA MET A 150 -7.26 -20.71 5.43
C MET A 150 -5.80 -20.75 4.94
N LYS A 151 -5.50 -21.58 3.91
CA LYS A 151 -4.15 -21.64 3.30
C LYS A 151 -3.70 -20.28 2.73
N LEU A 152 -4.63 -19.48 2.21
CA LEU A 152 -4.33 -18.15 1.69
C LEU A 152 -3.92 -17.19 2.81
N LYS A 153 -4.59 -17.24 3.96
CA LYS A 153 -4.23 -16.41 5.13
C LYS A 153 -2.81 -16.69 5.63
N PHE A 154 -2.44 -17.96 5.69
CA PHE A 154 -1.07 -18.35 6.03
C PHE A 154 -0.05 -17.83 5.00
N LYS A 155 -0.33 -17.95 3.70
CA LYS A 155 0.52 -17.40 2.63
C LYS A 155 0.63 -15.88 2.70
N TRP A 156 -0.42 -15.17 3.10
CA TRP A 156 -0.34 -13.71 3.31
C TRP A 156 0.64 -13.35 4.42
N GLY A 157 0.63 -14.07 5.53
CA GLY A 157 1.62 -13.87 6.59
C GLY A 157 3.05 -14.06 6.10
N GLN A 158 3.31 -15.12 5.35
CA GLN A 158 4.63 -15.34 4.73
C GLN A 158 5.00 -14.21 3.76
N SER A 159 4.04 -13.69 2.99
CA SER A 159 4.27 -12.56 2.09
C SER A 159 4.59 -11.29 2.85
N ASP A 160 3.86 -11.00 3.94
CA ASP A 160 4.14 -9.85 4.81
C ASP A 160 5.58 -9.89 5.36
N TYR A 161 6.05 -11.07 5.78
CA TYR A 161 7.44 -11.26 6.22
C TYR A 161 8.43 -10.98 5.07
N ARG A 162 8.22 -11.61 3.90
CA ARG A 162 9.12 -11.43 2.74
C ARG A 162 9.20 -9.98 2.28
N LEU A 163 8.12 -9.23 2.40
CA LEU A 163 8.02 -7.81 2.08
C LEU A 163 8.48 -6.88 3.20
N GLY A 164 9.08 -7.42 4.28
CA GLY A 164 9.72 -6.60 5.31
C GLY A 164 8.78 -5.97 6.34
N SER A 165 7.60 -6.54 6.59
CA SER A 165 6.74 -6.07 7.68
C SER A 165 7.42 -6.24 9.04
N HIS A 166 7.27 -5.25 9.93
CA HIS A 166 7.82 -5.30 11.29
C HIS A 166 7.02 -6.27 12.17
N PRO A 167 7.66 -7.12 13.02
CA PRO A 167 6.96 -8.12 13.82
C PRO A 167 5.87 -7.54 14.73
N ALA A 168 6.16 -6.47 15.46
CA ALA A 168 5.19 -5.82 16.35
C ALA A 168 4.00 -5.23 15.57
N TRP A 169 4.25 -4.62 14.41
CA TRP A 169 3.18 -4.16 13.53
C TRP A 169 2.30 -5.31 13.06
N GLN A 170 2.93 -6.43 12.67
CA GLN A 170 2.22 -7.61 12.19
C GLN A 170 1.31 -8.19 13.27
N LEU A 171 1.79 -8.27 14.52
CA LEU A 171 1.00 -8.74 15.66
C LEU A 171 -0.26 -7.88 15.84
N VAL A 172 -0.11 -6.56 15.99
CA VAL A 172 -1.23 -5.64 16.22
C VAL A 172 -2.22 -5.68 15.04
N ARG A 173 -1.71 -5.68 13.80
CA ARG A 173 -2.53 -5.78 12.59
C ARG A 173 -3.34 -7.08 12.55
N CYS A 174 -2.72 -8.22 12.85
CA CYS A 174 -3.41 -9.51 12.87
C CYS A 174 -4.49 -9.57 13.95
N VAL A 175 -4.21 -9.08 15.15
CA VAL A 175 -5.20 -8.97 16.24
C VAL A 175 -6.39 -8.09 15.79
N TYR A 176 -6.12 -6.93 15.19
CA TYR A 176 -7.18 -6.09 14.67
C TYR A 176 -8.01 -6.77 13.58
N GLN A 177 -7.39 -7.55 12.71
CA GLN A 177 -8.06 -8.26 11.62
C GLN A 177 -8.92 -9.45 12.10
N MET A 178 -8.76 -9.91 13.34
CA MET A 178 -9.57 -10.99 13.92
C MET A 178 -11.07 -10.68 13.99
N LYS A 179 -11.46 -9.41 13.89
CA LYS A 179 -12.87 -9.00 13.79
C LYS A 179 -13.49 -9.28 12.40
N ASN A 180 -12.67 -9.50 11.36
CA ASN A 180 -13.12 -9.75 10.00
C ASN A 180 -13.16 -11.25 9.70
N ARG A 181 -14.13 -11.70 8.87
CA ARG A 181 -14.21 -13.12 8.48
C ARG A 181 -12.92 -13.61 7.80
N PRO A 182 -12.41 -14.80 8.11
CA PRO A 182 -12.96 -15.83 9.02
C PRO A 182 -12.62 -15.59 10.51
N TYR A 183 -12.78 -14.37 10.99
CA TYR A 183 -12.60 -13.93 12.39
C TYR A 183 -11.22 -14.30 12.97
N VAL A 184 -11.18 -14.74 14.23
CA VAL A 184 -9.95 -15.08 14.97
C VAL A 184 -9.03 -16.00 14.15
N ALA A 185 -9.58 -17.03 13.49
CA ALA A 185 -8.80 -17.99 12.71
C ALA A 185 -8.00 -17.33 11.57
N GLY A 186 -8.57 -16.34 10.91
CA GLY A 186 -7.88 -15.61 9.84
C GLY A 186 -6.67 -14.83 10.33
N GLY A 187 -6.80 -14.13 11.46
CA GLY A 187 -5.71 -13.41 12.11
C GLY A 187 -4.62 -14.34 12.60
N LEU A 188 -4.98 -15.43 13.28
CA LEU A 188 -4.04 -16.44 13.79
C LEU A 188 -3.24 -17.09 12.66
N LEU A 189 -3.89 -17.50 11.57
CA LEU A 189 -3.21 -18.11 10.43
C LEU A 189 -2.26 -17.13 9.73
N THR A 190 -2.64 -15.87 9.59
CA THR A 190 -1.76 -14.84 9.02
C THR A 190 -0.55 -14.63 9.93
N LEU A 191 -0.77 -14.57 11.24
CA LEU A 191 0.29 -14.44 12.24
C LEU A 191 1.23 -15.66 12.22
N ALA A 192 0.67 -16.87 12.22
CA ALA A 192 1.43 -18.10 12.12
C ALA A 192 2.29 -18.18 10.87
N GLY A 193 1.74 -17.78 9.70
CA GLY A 193 2.47 -17.73 8.45
C GLY A 193 3.65 -16.76 8.49
N TYR A 194 3.48 -15.60 9.11
CA TYR A 194 4.54 -14.61 9.30
C TYR A 194 5.68 -15.14 10.18
N TYR A 195 5.35 -15.63 11.38
CA TYR A 195 6.36 -16.12 12.32
C TYR A 195 7.01 -17.42 11.84
N PHE A 196 6.28 -18.29 11.14
CA PHE A 196 6.86 -19.44 10.46
C PHE A 196 7.95 -19.01 9.46
N ALA A 197 7.66 -18.03 8.60
CA ALA A 197 8.65 -17.55 7.63
C ALA A 197 9.86 -16.89 8.33
N MET A 198 9.64 -16.21 9.44
CA MET A 198 10.68 -15.58 10.25
C MET A 198 11.61 -16.61 10.91
N VAL A 199 11.03 -17.60 11.61
CA VAL A 199 11.79 -18.66 12.30
C VAL A 199 12.53 -19.55 11.29
N ALA A 200 11.88 -19.89 10.17
CA ALA A 200 12.49 -20.62 9.07
C ALA A 200 13.50 -19.79 8.27
N ARG A 201 13.78 -18.55 8.66
CA ARG A 201 14.74 -17.63 8.00
C ARG A 201 14.54 -17.54 6.48
N ARG A 202 13.27 -17.55 6.02
CA ARG A 202 12.97 -17.47 4.60
C ARG A 202 13.59 -16.21 3.98
N PRO A 203 14.11 -16.27 2.74
CA PRO A 203 14.72 -15.11 2.11
C PRO A 203 13.67 -13.98 1.95
N ARG A 204 14.07 -12.75 2.23
CA ARG A 204 13.27 -11.57 1.96
C ARG A 204 13.32 -11.22 0.47
N SER A 205 12.24 -10.68 -0.03
CA SER A 205 12.15 -10.24 -1.44
C SER A 205 12.54 -8.77 -1.64
N VAL A 206 12.99 -8.11 -0.57
CA VAL A 206 13.36 -6.70 -0.52
C VAL A 206 14.67 -6.52 0.24
N SER A 207 15.35 -5.40 0.03
CA SER A 207 16.65 -5.12 0.65
C SER A 207 16.55 -4.86 2.17
N PRO A 208 17.65 -4.99 2.92
CA PRO A 208 17.69 -4.66 4.34
C PRO A 208 17.29 -3.22 4.62
N GLU A 209 17.72 -2.27 3.81
CA GLU A 209 17.39 -0.83 3.93
C GLU A 209 15.88 -0.59 3.75
N PHE A 210 15.25 -1.32 2.81
CA PHE A 210 13.80 -1.28 2.63
C PHE A 210 13.07 -1.79 3.88
N VAL A 211 13.54 -2.91 4.45
CA VAL A 211 12.97 -3.49 5.67
C VAL A 211 13.04 -2.51 6.84
N GLU A 212 14.20 -1.88 7.02
CA GLU A 212 14.42 -0.91 8.08
C GLU A 212 13.52 0.33 7.90
N PHE A 213 13.49 0.91 6.70
CA PHE A 213 12.66 2.07 6.40
C PHE A 213 11.18 1.79 6.65
N ARG A 214 10.67 0.69 6.07
CA ARG A 214 9.28 0.26 6.26
C ARG A 214 8.96 -0.02 7.72
N GLY A 215 9.88 -0.67 8.44
CA GLY A 215 9.76 -0.92 9.87
C GLY A 215 9.62 0.37 10.68
N ARG A 216 10.45 1.38 10.40
CA ARG A 216 10.36 2.71 11.04
C ARG A 216 9.01 3.40 10.77
N GLU A 217 8.53 3.36 9.54
CA GLU A 217 7.21 3.89 9.18
C GLU A 217 6.09 3.19 9.96
N GLN A 218 6.10 1.86 10.00
CA GLN A 218 5.11 1.06 10.70
C GLN A 218 5.11 1.33 12.21
N MET A 219 6.31 1.43 12.82
CA MET A 219 6.43 1.71 14.25
C MET A 219 6.00 3.14 14.60
N ARG A 220 6.28 4.12 13.74
CA ARG A 220 5.78 5.50 13.92
C ARG A 220 4.25 5.53 13.92
N ARG A 221 3.61 4.83 12.98
CA ARG A 221 2.15 4.72 12.91
C ARG A 221 1.56 4.00 14.12
N LEU A 222 2.22 2.94 14.58
CA LEU A 222 1.78 2.21 15.76
C LEU A 222 1.81 3.08 17.02
N LYS A 223 2.88 3.86 17.20
CA LYS A 223 2.98 4.85 18.27
C LYS A 223 1.86 5.91 18.20
N GLY A 224 1.60 6.45 17.01
CA GLY A 224 0.50 7.41 16.79
C GLY A 224 -0.87 6.82 17.12
N PHE A 225 -1.12 5.57 16.74
CA PHE A 225 -2.37 4.86 17.05
C PHE A 225 -2.61 4.70 18.56
N PHE A 226 -1.58 4.40 19.34
CA PHE A 226 -1.71 4.28 20.79
C PHE A 226 -1.76 5.64 21.47
N ALA A 227 -1.00 6.64 20.99
CA ALA A 227 -1.03 7.99 21.53
C ALA A 227 -2.41 8.66 21.39
N SER A 228 -3.09 8.45 20.26
CA SER A 228 -4.45 8.98 20.03
C SER A 228 -5.53 8.29 20.89
N ARG A 229 -5.23 7.16 21.50
CA ARG A 229 -6.12 6.39 22.38
C ARG A 229 -5.79 6.55 23.87
N ALA A 230 -4.69 7.20 24.22
CA ALA A 230 -4.41 7.54 25.61
C ALA A 230 -5.48 8.50 26.12
N PRO A 231 -6.17 8.22 27.25
CA PRO A 231 -7.12 9.17 27.82
C PRO A 231 -6.38 10.48 28.11
N MET A 232 -7.02 11.61 27.84
CA MET A 232 -6.53 12.95 28.22
C MET A 232 -6.57 13.09 29.76
N ALA A 233 -5.74 12.34 30.45
CA ALA A 233 -5.48 12.53 31.85
C ALA A 233 -4.50 13.70 31.99
N GLY A 234 -4.99 14.87 32.41
CA GLY A 234 -4.16 15.96 32.91
C GLY A 234 -4.15 17.26 32.11
N ARG A 235 -5.31 17.78 31.70
CA ARG A 235 -5.42 19.21 31.30
C ARG A 235 -6.32 20.09 32.16
N ASP A 236 -6.93 19.56 33.21
CA ASP A 236 -7.85 20.32 34.06
C ASP A 236 -7.22 20.77 35.41
N ALA A 237 -5.90 20.83 35.51
CA ALA A 237 -5.24 21.22 36.78
C ALA A 237 -4.56 22.60 36.78
N LEU A 238 -4.84 23.49 35.84
CA LEU A 238 -4.25 24.84 35.81
C LEU A 238 -5.23 25.95 35.37
N SER A 239 -6.47 25.92 35.87
CA SER A 239 -7.36 27.10 35.74
C SER A 239 -8.22 27.32 36.99
N SER A 240 -7.60 27.34 38.18
CA SER A 240 -8.19 27.97 39.35
C SER A 240 -7.28 29.11 39.79
N GLY A 241 -7.30 30.20 39.01
CA GLY A 241 -6.83 31.52 39.48
C GLY A 241 -7.86 32.10 40.45
N PRO A 242 -7.44 32.88 41.45
CA PRO A 242 -8.27 33.35 42.54
C PRO A 242 -9.35 34.31 42.04
N ARG A 243 -10.60 34.11 42.49
CA ARG A 243 -11.67 35.10 42.36
C ARG A 243 -11.33 36.26 43.29
N ASP A 244 -11.06 37.38 42.71
CA ASP A 244 -10.94 38.64 43.43
C ASP A 244 -12.35 39.08 43.83
N THR A 245 -12.60 39.07 45.15
CA THR A 245 -13.77 39.68 45.79
C THR A 245 -13.34 41.06 46.28
N SER A 246 -13.79 42.11 45.61
CA SER A 246 -13.80 43.44 46.18
C SER A 246 -14.93 44.30 45.58
N ILE A 247 -15.95 44.58 46.41
CA ILE A 247 -16.87 45.73 46.52
C ILE A 247 -17.69 46.08 45.28
#